data_e5ad7b68dce7d488f8bf90547c86a232
#
_entry.id   e5ad7b68dce7d488f8bf90547c86a232
#
_cell.length_a   1.000
_cell.length_b   1.000
_cell.length_c   1.000
_cell.angle_alpha   90.00
_cell.angle_beta   90.00
_cell.angle_gamma   90.00
#
_symmetry.space_group_name_H-M   'P 1'
#
loop_
_entity.id
_entity.type
_entity.pdbx_description
1 polymer ?
#
loop_
_entity_poly.entity_id
_entity_poly.type
_entity_poly.pdbx_seq_one_letter_code
_entity_poly.pdbx_strand_id
1 'polypeptide(L)'
;MVDEAAALPEDLERLQEMVRALFAERDLAYEALKLKTLEVEKLKMQLARLRRRQFGQSSEKLAHEIAQLELAIEEIEAGEGAAAPATVADTPETGGETDETTETSATVLAERHKPARRRLPDHLPRETVVHAPAAACPDCGGAVRVLGEDKSEVLEYVPGHFKVIEHVRPKVSCRACEAIHQAPTATLPIERGRPGPGLLARVLIGKYCDHLPLYRQADIYAREGVALSRSTLAGWVGRAAFELRPLVEAVAAHVLAADKIHGDDTPVPVLAPGTGKTATGRLWAYVRDDRPWAGDAPPAVFYCYSPDRKGIHPHQHLAGFRGILQADGYAGFGELYRSGTVSEVACWAHVRRKFFDIHKANGAPLALAALNRIGALYAIEEEARGLPPDIRRAIRLSRAGPLLDNLKAWFAASLARISGKSELAGAIRYASSRWIQLTRYRDDGRLEIDNNAAERAIRALVLGRKNWLFAGSDDGGERAAAIYTLIETAKLNHIDPEAWLRDVLARLATHPAKRIDELLPWHWAAAQDQPAVAA
;
A
#
# COMPACT_ATOMS: atom_id res chain seq x y z
N MET A 1 11.21 -16.04 -3.57
CA MET A 1 12.31 -16.98 -3.90
C MET A 1 13.15 -16.25 -4.93
N VAL A 2 14.30 -15.77 -4.52
CA VAL A 2 15.32 -15.33 -5.47
C VAL A 2 15.82 -16.63 -6.07
N ASP A 3 15.56 -16.83 -7.37
CA ASP A 3 16.16 -17.93 -8.11
C ASP A 3 17.65 -17.92 -7.81
N GLU A 4 18.17 -19.07 -7.41
CA GLU A 4 19.60 -19.35 -7.43
C GLU A 4 20.14 -18.80 -8.73
N ALA A 5 21.17 -17.96 -8.64
CA ALA A 5 21.86 -17.45 -9.80
C ALA A 5 22.23 -18.70 -10.65
N ALA A 6 21.46 -18.93 -11.68
CA ALA A 6 21.72 -20.04 -12.60
C ALA A 6 23.15 -19.85 -13.09
N ALA A 7 24.01 -20.83 -12.83
CA ALA A 7 25.39 -20.80 -13.27
C ALA A 7 25.41 -20.52 -14.78
N LEU A 8 26.21 -19.54 -15.20
CA LEU A 8 26.32 -19.19 -16.61
C LEU A 8 26.71 -20.45 -17.40
N PRO A 9 26.05 -20.71 -18.53
CA PRO A 9 26.40 -21.87 -19.35
C PRO A 9 27.88 -21.83 -19.77
N GLU A 10 28.58 -22.92 -19.68
CA GLU A 10 29.97 -23.03 -20.16
C GLU A 10 30.05 -23.11 -21.70
N ASP A 11 28.92 -23.33 -22.36
CA ASP A 11 28.83 -23.41 -23.83
C ASP A 11 28.62 -22.02 -24.43
N LEU A 12 29.53 -21.64 -25.35
CA LEU A 12 29.59 -20.37 -26.02
C LEU A 12 28.32 -20.05 -26.85
N GLU A 13 27.74 -21.07 -27.52
CA GLU A 13 26.51 -20.89 -28.31
C GLU A 13 25.31 -20.55 -27.42
N ARG A 14 25.19 -21.23 -26.29
CA ARG A 14 24.11 -21.02 -25.32
C ARG A 14 24.24 -19.67 -24.61
N LEU A 15 25.46 -19.22 -24.37
CA LEU A 15 25.76 -17.90 -23.84
C LEU A 15 25.38 -16.79 -24.84
N GLN A 16 25.66 -17.01 -26.12
CA GLN A 16 25.26 -16.09 -27.19
C GLN A 16 23.75 -16.03 -27.38
N GLU A 17 23.02 -17.14 -27.25
CA GLU A 17 21.55 -17.15 -27.29
C GLU A 17 20.97 -16.39 -26.10
N MET A 18 21.49 -16.59 -24.91
CA MET A 18 21.07 -15.88 -23.70
C MET A 18 21.30 -14.37 -23.81
N VAL A 19 22.45 -13.97 -24.34
CA VAL A 19 22.75 -12.55 -24.59
C VAL A 19 21.80 -11.95 -25.62
N ARG A 20 21.49 -12.67 -26.72
CA ARG A 20 20.50 -12.21 -27.71
C ARG A 20 19.11 -12.09 -27.13
N ALA A 21 18.69 -13.03 -26.28
CA ALA A 21 17.39 -12.96 -25.60
C ALA A 21 17.31 -11.75 -24.64
N LEU A 22 18.37 -11.48 -23.87
CA LEU A 22 18.44 -10.31 -23.00
C LEU A 22 18.44 -8.99 -23.78
N PHE A 23 19.10 -8.95 -24.93
CA PHE A 23 19.02 -7.76 -25.81
C PHE A 23 17.61 -7.55 -26.37
N ALA A 24 16.92 -8.61 -26.78
CA ALA A 24 15.54 -8.52 -27.24
C ALA A 24 14.58 -8.06 -26.13
N GLU A 25 14.74 -8.59 -24.93
CA GLU A 25 13.96 -8.18 -23.75
C GLU A 25 14.24 -6.73 -23.37
N ARG A 26 15.50 -6.31 -23.37
CA ARG A 26 15.90 -4.92 -23.18
C ARG A 26 15.25 -3.98 -24.21
N ASP A 27 15.27 -4.36 -25.48
CA ASP A 27 14.73 -3.52 -26.56
C ASP A 27 13.20 -3.41 -26.45
N LEU A 28 12.50 -4.47 -26.07
CA LEU A 28 11.07 -4.44 -25.76
C LEU A 28 10.77 -3.53 -24.55
N ALA A 29 11.57 -3.60 -23.51
CA ALA A 29 11.44 -2.72 -22.34
C ALA A 29 11.71 -1.24 -22.70
N TYR A 30 12.67 -0.97 -23.58
CA TYR A 30 12.96 0.37 -24.09
C TYR A 30 11.81 0.96 -24.91
N GLU A 31 11.19 0.18 -25.79
CA GLU A 31 10.03 0.64 -26.58
C GLU A 31 8.80 0.87 -25.65
N ALA A 32 8.57 0.03 -24.65
CA ALA A 32 7.52 0.23 -23.69
C ALA A 32 7.72 1.52 -22.86
N LEU A 33 8.95 1.78 -22.43
CA LEU A 33 9.32 3.02 -21.72
C LEU A 33 9.11 4.27 -22.58
N LYS A 34 9.49 4.20 -23.85
CA LYS A 34 9.31 5.28 -24.80
C LYS A 34 7.83 5.62 -25.04
N LEU A 35 6.98 4.60 -25.14
CA LEU A 35 5.53 4.78 -25.25
C LEU A 35 4.95 5.47 -24.02
N LYS A 36 5.33 5.04 -22.82
CA LYS A 36 4.91 5.68 -21.55
C LYS A 36 5.37 7.13 -21.46
N THR A 37 6.60 7.43 -21.84
CA THR A 37 7.13 8.81 -21.83
C THR A 37 6.33 9.72 -22.77
N LEU A 38 5.97 9.24 -23.97
CA LEU A 38 5.13 9.98 -24.90
C LEU A 38 3.71 10.21 -24.36
N GLU A 39 3.18 9.24 -23.61
CA GLU A 39 1.88 9.37 -22.97
C GLU A 39 1.91 10.46 -21.87
N VAL A 40 2.93 10.49 -21.04
CA VAL A 40 3.15 11.54 -20.01
C VAL A 40 3.24 12.93 -20.68
N GLU A 41 4.02 13.06 -21.75
CA GLU A 41 4.14 14.35 -22.45
C GLU A 41 2.81 14.81 -23.05
N LYS A 42 2.04 13.89 -23.62
CA LYS A 42 0.70 14.18 -24.13
C LYS A 42 -0.25 14.64 -23.01
N LEU A 43 -0.23 13.99 -21.86
CA LEU A 43 -1.04 14.37 -20.69
C LEU A 43 -0.60 15.74 -20.14
N LYS A 44 0.71 16.02 -20.06
CA LYS A 44 1.25 17.32 -19.66
C LYS A 44 0.81 18.46 -20.61
N MET A 45 0.77 18.20 -21.91
CA MET A 45 0.26 19.18 -22.88
C MET A 45 -1.25 19.42 -22.72
N GLN A 46 -2.04 18.37 -22.46
CA GLN A 46 -3.46 18.50 -22.19
C GLN A 46 -3.72 19.31 -20.90
N LEU A 47 -2.98 19.02 -19.84
CA LEU A 47 -3.02 19.75 -18.58
C LEU A 47 -2.70 21.25 -18.78
N ALA A 48 -1.63 21.57 -19.51
CA ALA A 48 -1.26 22.94 -19.80
C ALA A 48 -2.36 23.69 -20.60
N ARG A 49 -3.05 22.97 -21.50
CA ARG A 49 -4.17 23.51 -22.27
C ARG A 49 -5.39 23.80 -21.41
N LEU A 50 -5.72 22.91 -20.46
CA LEU A 50 -6.83 23.07 -19.53
C LEU A 50 -6.55 24.20 -18.52
N ARG A 51 -5.32 24.28 -17.99
CA ARG A 51 -4.90 25.37 -17.09
C ARG A 51 -5.00 26.75 -17.77
N ARG A 52 -4.65 26.88 -19.08
CA ARG A 52 -4.83 28.13 -19.82
C ARG A 52 -6.31 28.50 -19.98
N ARG A 53 -7.22 27.53 -20.07
CA ARG A 53 -8.67 27.77 -20.12
C ARG A 53 -9.25 28.18 -18.77
N GLN A 54 -8.65 27.78 -17.66
CA GLN A 54 -9.12 28.09 -16.32
C GLN A 54 -8.96 29.57 -15.97
N PHE A 55 -8.02 30.29 -16.57
CA PHE A 55 -7.79 31.74 -16.34
C PHE A 55 -8.94 32.65 -16.79
N GLY A 56 -10.12 32.13 -17.11
CA GLY A 56 -11.27 32.91 -17.54
C GLY A 56 -12.64 32.47 -17.03
N GLN A 57 -12.79 31.28 -16.46
CA GLN A 57 -14.08 30.76 -15.99
C GLN A 57 -13.93 29.82 -14.80
N SER A 58 -14.57 30.11 -13.68
CA SER A 58 -14.70 29.23 -12.51
C SER A 58 -15.67 28.08 -12.84
N SER A 59 -15.16 26.97 -13.36
CA SER A 59 -15.93 25.75 -13.58
C SER A 59 -15.37 24.65 -12.70
N GLU A 60 -16.17 24.18 -11.72
CA GLU A 60 -15.85 22.99 -10.90
C GLU A 60 -15.50 21.77 -11.75
N LYS A 61 -16.15 21.64 -12.91
CA LYS A 61 -15.89 20.57 -13.89
C LYS A 61 -14.47 20.64 -14.46
N LEU A 62 -13.98 21.83 -14.76
CA LEU A 62 -12.64 22.03 -15.30
C LEU A 62 -11.56 21.80 -14.23
N ALA A 63 -11.81 22.21 -13.00
CA ALA A 63 -10.92 21.90 -11.86
C ALA A 63 -10.84 20.41 -11.61
N HIS A 64 -11.95 19.68 -11.76
CA HIS A 64 -11.99 18.23 -11.65
C HIS A 64 -11.20 17.54 -12.77
N GLU A 65 -11.34 17.98 -14.02
CA GLU A 65 -10.56 17.43 -15.16
C GLU A 65 -9.05 17.68 -14.98
N ILE A 66 -8.65 18.84 -14.46
CA ILE A 66 -7.25 19.14 -14.16
C ILE A 66 -6.72 18.19 -13.07
N ALA A 67 -7.45 18.02 -11.97
CA ALA A 67 -7.06 17.11 -10.90
C ALA A 67 -6.95 15.65 -11.38
N GLN A 68 -7.81 15.23 -12.31
CA GLN A 68 -7.73 13.91 -12.93
C GLN A 68 -6.45 13.69 -13.71
N LEU A 69 -6.07 14.64 -14.56
CA LEU A 69 -4.85 14.55 -15.36
C LEU A 69 -3.59 14.60 -14.49
N GLU A 70 -3.62 15.37 -13.42
CA GLU A 70 -2.53 15.46 -12.46
C GLU A 70 -2.26 14.13 -11.76
N LEU A 71 -3.31 13.45 -11.29
CA LEU A 71 -3.19 12.12 -10.69
C LEU A 71 -2.70 11.05 -11.68
N ALA A 72 -3.16 11.10 -12.93
CA ALA A 72 -2.68 10.17 -13.96
C ALA A 72 -1.17 10.29 -14.21
N ILE A 73 -0.68 11.53 -14.28
CA ILE A 73 0.75 11.80 -14.46
C ILE A 73 1.52 11.27 -13.24
N GLU A 74 1.05 11.53 -12.01
CA GLU A 74 1.66 11.03 -10.78
C GLU A 74 1.82 9.50 -10.78
N GLU A 75 0.78 8.78 -11.21
CA GLU A 75 0.80 7.31 -11.21
C GLU A 75 1.76 6.71 -12.23
N ILE A 76 1.82 7.29 -13.44
CA ILE A 76 2.78 6.84 -14.47
C ILE A 76 4.21 7.08 -13.98
N GLU A 77 4.50 8.27 -13.42
CA GLU A 77 5.81 8.62 -12.89
C GLU A 77 6.19 7.77 -11.67
N ALA A 78 5.24 7.39 -10.82
CA ALA A 78 5.47 6.46 -9.72
C ALA A 78 5.82 5.05 -10.21
N GLY A 79 5.17 4.58 -11.29
CA GLY A 79 5.50 3.33 -11.96
C GLY A 79 6.92 3.31 -12.51
N GLU A 80 7.35 4.40 -13.13
CA GLU A 80 8.73 4.55 -13.61
C GLU A 80 9.73 4.52 -12.44
N GLY A 81 9.42 5.15 -11.30
CA GLY A 81 10.25 5.11 -10.09
C GLY A 81 10.43 3.70 -9.53
N ALA A 82 9.39 2.86 -9.60
CA ALA A 82 9.47 1.46 -9.15
C ALA A 82 10.31 0.57 -10.09
N ALA A 83 10.30 0.89 -11.39
CA ALA A 83 10.98 0.10 -12.43
C ALA A 83 12.42 0.54 -12.72
N ALA A 84 12.86 1.71 -12.22
CA ALA A 84 14.17 2.24 -12.54
C ALA A 84 15.29 1.44 -11.88
N PRO A 85 16.22 0.84 -12.64
CA PRO A 85 17.43 0.26 -12.06
C PRO A 85 18.30 1.37 -11.47
N ALA A 86 19.02 1.05 -10.39
CA ALA A 86 19.98 1.95 -9.78
C ALA A 86 21.03 2.38 -10.82
N THR A 87 21.00 3.64 -11.27
CA THR A 87 21.90 4.15 -12.30
C THR A 87 23.30 4.35 -11.79
N VAL A 88 24.28 3.89 -12.56
CA VAL A 88 25.73 3.94 -12.29
C VAL A 88 26.24 5.38 -12.24
N ALA A 89 27.17 5.61 -11.32
CA ALA A 89 27.88 6.79 -10.90
C ALA A 89 28.02 7.98 -11.86
N ASP A 90 27.79 9.17 -11.31
CA ASP A 90 28.27 10.45 -11.82
C ASP A 90 29.76 10.66 -11.50
N THR A 91 30.53 10.92 -12.53
CA THR A 91 31.85 11.57 -12.44
C THR A 91 31.63 13.07 -12.40
N PRO A 92 32.31 13.84 -11.55
CA PRO A 92 32.12 15.29 -11.47
C PRO A 92 32.86 15.99 -12.60
N GLU A 93 32.12 16.71 -13.46
CA GLU A 93 32.73 17.73 -14.32
C GLU A 93 32.68 19.11 -13.64
N THR A 94 33.85 19.74 -13.62
CA THR A 94 34.14 21.08 -13.17
C THR A 94 33.53 22.16 -14.04
N GLY A 95 33.16 23.28 -13.41
CA GLY A 95 32.40 24.37 -13.94
C GLY A 95 33.09 25.23 -15.04
N GLY A 96 32.28 26.05 -15.65
CA GLY A 96 32.63 27.13 -16.53
C GLY A 96 31.39 27.93 -16.89
N GLU A 97 31.27 29.11 -16.30
CA GLU A 97 30.34 30.16 -16.73
C GLU A 97 30.75 30.67 -18.11
N THR A 98 29.78 30.94 -18.98
CA THR A 98 29.74 32.19 -19.76
C THR A 98 28.42 32.36 -20.50
N ASP A 99 28.03 33.58 -20.58
CA ASP A 99 26.84 34.25 -21.07
C ASP A 99 26.77 34.34 -22.61
N GLU A 100 25.60 34.77 -23.08
CA GLU A 100 25.21 35.38 -24.38
C GLU A 100 24.68 34.52 -25.53
N THR A 101 23.40 34.78 -25.73
CA THR A 101 22.60 34.98 -26.97
C THR A 101 23.19 34.63 -28.37
N THR A 102 22.46 33.87 -29.14
CA THR A 102 21.87 34.27 -30.46
C THR A 102 21.05 33.12 -31.10
N GLU A 103 19.89 33.48 -31.64
CA GLU A 103 19.01 32.62 -32.43
C GLU A 103 19.70 32.08 -33.70
N THR A 104 19.51 30.81 -34.01
CA THR A 104 19.27 30.36 -35.39
C THR A 104 18.77 28.92 -35.42
N SER A 105 17.72 28.69 -36.21
CA SER A 105 17.09 27.41 -36.49
C SER A 105 18.04 26.42 -37.14
N ALA A 106 18.19 25.24 -36.56
CA ALA A 106 18.55 24.02 -37.31
C ALA A 106 18.13 22.78 -36.48
N THR A 107 17.48 21.88 -37.17
CA THR A 107 17.03 20.56 -36.75
C THR A 107 18.22 19.75 -36.19
N VAL A 108 18.30 19.60 -34.89
CA VAL A 108 19.27 18.71 -34.21
C VAL A 108 18.51 17.75 -33.33
N LEU A 109 18.74 16.47 -33.57
CA LEU A 109 18.34 15.36 -32.72
C LEU A 109 18.67 15.69 -31.24
N ALA A 110 17.63 15.88 -30.45
CA ALA A 110 17.79 16.24 -29.04
C ALA A 110 18.46 15.08 -28.30
N GLU A 111 19.74 15.24 -27.99
CA GLU A 111 20.39 14.45 -26.94
C GLU A 111 19.60 14.64 -25.63
N ARG A 112 19.18 13.51 -25.05
CA ARG A 112 18.50 13.51 -23.76
C ARG A 112 19.47 14.00 -22.69
N HIS A 113 19.39 15.26 -22.32
CA HIS A 113 20.03 15.75 -21.10
C HIS A 113 19.45 14.96 -19.91
N LYS A 114 20.30 14.19 -19.25
CA LYS A 114 19.99 13.64 -17.93
C LYS A 114 19.65 14.84 -17.03
N PRO A 115 18.51 14.82 -16.30
CA PRO A 115 18.17 15.93 -15.41
C PRO A 115 19.29 16.13 -14.39
N ALA A 116 19.99 17.25 -14.48
CA ALA A 116 21.02 17.61 -13.51
C ALA A 116 20.38 17.69 -12.11
N ARG A 117 20.95 17.00 -11.14
CA ARG A 117 20.48 17.07 -9.74
C ARG A 117 20.66 18.50 -9.25
N ARG A 118 19.56 19.21 -8.98
CA ARG A 118 19.60 20.54 -8.39
C ARG A 118 20.17 20.44 -6.98
N ARG A 119 21.02 21.40 -6.59
CA ARG A 119 21.50 21.52 -5.21
C ARG A 119 20.32 21.68 -4.25
N LEU A 120 20.44 21.07 -3.07
CA LEU A 120 19.46 21.28 -2.00
C LEU A 120 19.54 22.73 -1.49
N PRO A 121 18.41 23.35 -1.08
CA PRO A 121 18.38 24.76 -0.69
C PRO A 121 19.35 25.11 0.44
N ASP A 122 20.13 26.18 0.26
CA ASP A 122 21.21 26.56 1.20
C ASP A 122 20.68 27.07 2.55
N HIS A 123 19.43 27.54 2.62
CA HIS A 123 18.79 28.04 3.83
C HIS A 123 18.38 26.96 4.83
N LEU A 124 18.40 25.67 4.44
CA LEU A 124 18.02 24.58 5.33
C LEU A 124 19.15 24.24 6.31
N PRO A 125 18.84 23.93 7.59
CA PRO A 125 19.83 23.44 8.55
C PRO A 125 20.53 22.19 8.01
N ARG A 126 21.87 22.15 8.14
CA ARG A 126 22.68 21.00 7.72
C ARG A 126 23.29 20.32 8.93
N GLU A 127 23.14 19.01 9.00
CA GLU A 127 23.80 18.14 9.96
C GLU A 127 24.84 17.32 9.20
N THR A 128 26.11 17.46 9.59
CA THR A 128 27.21 16.75 8.92
C THR A 128 27.50 15.46 9.65
N VAL A 129 27.37 14.33 8.94
CA VAL A 129 27.73 12.99 9.43
C VAL A 129 29.02 12.56 8.74
N VAL A 130 30.09 12.44 9.50
CA VAL A 130 31.40 12.01 8.99
C VAL A 130 31.51 10.49 9.16
N HIS A 131 31.63 9.78 8.04
CA HIS A 131 31.94 8.34 8.05
C HIS A 131 33.45 8.16 8.09
N ALA A 132 33.97 7.90 9.28
CA ALA A 132 35.43 7.74 9.46
C ALA A 132 35.93 6.50 8.70
N PRO A 133 36.98 6.64 7.88
CA PRO A 133 37.63 5.47 7.29
C PRO A 133 38.37 4.66 8.37
N ALA A 134 38.83 3.47 8.01
CA ALA A 134 39.67 2.67 8.90
C ALA A 134 40.90 3.47 9.36
N ALA A 135 41.25 3.35 10.64
CA ALA A 135 42.41 4.04 11.22
C ALA A 135 43.77 3.56 10.66
N ALA A 136 43.79 2.34 10.11
CA ALA A 136 44.92 1.73 9.43
C ALA A 136 44.48 1.10 8.11
N CYS A 137 45.39 0.94 7.18
CA CYS A 137 45.13 0.26 5.90
C CYS A 137 44.66 -1.18 6.16
N PRO A 138 43.47 -1.60 5.67
CA PRO A 138 42.96 -2.96 5.87
C PRO A 138 43.80 -4.03 5.15
N ASP A 139 44.56 -3.65 4.12
CA ASP A 139 45.38 -4.59 3.33
C ASP A 139 46.77 -4.84 3.95
N CYS A 140 47.41 -3.83 4.57
CA CYS A 140 48.78 -3.95 5.06
C CYS A 140 49.00 -3.43 6.49
N GLY A 141 47.96 -2.91 7.18
CA GLY A 141 48.08 -2.34 8.54
C GLY A 141 48.83 -0.98 8.64
N GLY A 142 49.27 -0.42 7.52
CA GLY A 142 50.06 0.84 7.49
C GLY A 142 49.24 2.09 7.78
N ALA A 143 49.90 3.20 8.12
CA ALA A 143 49.27 4.47 8.37
C ALA A 143 48.62 5.05 7.09
N VAL A 144 47.41 5.52 7.18
CA VAL A 144 46.63 6.12 6.07
C VAL A 144 46.74 7.65 6.10
N ARG A 145 46.56 8.30 4.94
CA ARG A 145 46.48 9.76 4.81
C ARG A 145 45.19 10.14 4.06
N VAL A 146 44.60 11.27 4.43
CA VAL A 146 43.45 11.83 3.72
C VAL A 146 43.89 12.31 2.33
N LEU A 147 43.16 11.88 1.27
CA LEU A 147 43.38 12.31 -0.12
C LEU A 147 42.30 13.26 -0.60
N GLY A 148 41.10 13.16 -0.04
CA GLY A 148 39.94 13.96 -0.40
C GLY A 148 38.69 13.44 0.32
N GLU A 149 37.56 14.03 0.02
CA GLU A 149 36.25 13.61 0.56
C GLU A 149 35.18 13.63 -0.54
N ASP A 150 34.29 12.66 -0.51
CA ASP A 150 33.07 12.68 -1.32
C ASP A 150 31.92 13.11 -0.42
N LYS A 151 31.16 14.12 -0.86
CA LYS A 151 30.00 14.63 -0.14
C LYS A 151 28.72 14.20 -0.86
N SER A 152 27.79 13.64 -0.11
CA SER A 152 26.43 13.38 -0.58
C SER A 152 25.44 14.00 0.39
N GLU A 153 24.39 14.64 -0.15
CA GLU A 153 23.36 15.30 0.65
C GLU A 153 22.08 14.48 0.63
N VAL A 154 21.44 14.33 1.79
CA VAL A 154 20.14 13.68 1.98
C VAL A 154 19.18 14.71 2.55
N LEU A 155 17.99 14.85 1.94
CA LEU A 155 16.94 15.71 2.45
C LEU A 155 16.09 14.94 3.46
N GLU A 156 16.08 15.38 4.73
CA GLU A 156 15.31 14.77 5.81
C GLU A 156 14.18 15.68 6.28
N TYR A 157 13.04 15.10 6.64
CA TYR A 157 11.92 15.82 7.24
C TYR A 157 11.88 15.58 8.74
N VAL A 158 11.97 16.67 9.51
CA VAL A 158 11.73 16.66 10.96
C VAL A 158 10.35 17.29 11.18
N PRO A 159 9.50 16.79 12.07
CA PRO A 159 8.18 17.38 12.29
C PRO A 159 8.27 18.91 12.45
N GLY A 160 7.63 19.63 11.52
CA GLY A 160 7.62 21.07 11.47
C GLY A 160 8.71 21.75 10.61
N HIS A 161 9.76 21.05 10.16
CA HIS A 161 10.77 21.63 9.25
C HIS A 161 11.60 20.57 8.51
N PHE A 162 12.19 20.98 7.38
CA PHE A 162 13.20 20.18 6.67
C PHE A 162 14.59 20.41 7.23
N LYS A 163 15.41 19.35 7.22
CA LYS A 163 16.86 19.45 7.44
C LYS A 163 17.62 18.74 6.33
N VAL A 164 18.83 19.19 6.05
CA VAL A 164 19.76 18.50 5.14
C VAL A 164 20.78 17.73 5.98
N ILE A 165 20.97 16.46 5.66
CA ILE A 165 22.02 15.61 6.24
C ILE A 165 23.13 15.50 5.20
N GLU A 166 24.30 16.07 5.49
CA GLU A 166 25.48 16.00 4.64
C GLU A 166 26.35 14.81 5.06
N HIS A 167 26.47 13.80 4.19
CA HIS A 167 27.36 12.65 4.41
C HIS A 167 28.73 12.92 3.82
N VAL A 168 29.74 13.14 4.68
CA VAL A 168 31.13 13.36 4.28
C VAL A 168 31.90 12.04 4.42
N ARG A 169 32.56 11.62 3.33
CA ARG A 169 33.40 10.41 3.30
C ARG A 169 34.82 10.73 2.87
N PRO A 170 35.75 10.96 3.81
CA PRO A 170 37.13 11.19 3.48
C PRO A 170 37.76 10.01 2.72
N LYS A 171 38.56 10.34 1.69
CA LYS A 171 39.41 9.38 0.99
C LYS A 171 40.79 9.42 1.63
N VAL A 172 41.30 8.26 2.01
CA VAL A 172 42.63 8.14 2.62
C VAL A 172 43.49 7.23 1.74
N SER A 173 44.80 7.49 1.70
CA SER A 173 45.75 6.58 1.08
C SER A 173 46.75 6.04 2.11
N CYS A 174 47.09 4.77 1.97
CA CYS A 174 48.14 4.15 2.75
C CYS A 174 49.52 4.65 2.29
N ARG A 175 50.36 5.09 3.21
CA ARG A 175 51.71 5.54 2.87
C ARG A 175 52.67 4.39 2.51
N ALA A 176 52.36 3.15 2.92
CA ALA A 176 53.20 2.01 2.71
C ALA A 176 52.90 1.25 1.39
N CYS A 177 51.59 1.06 1.06
CA CYS A 177 51.18 0.29 -0.13
C CYS A 177 50.40 1.13 -1.15
N GLU A 178 50.23 2.44 -0.92
CA GLU A 178 49.52 3.41 -1.80
C GLU A 178 48.04 3.06 -2.07
N ALA A 179 47.49 2.03 -1.43
CA ALA A 179 46.09 1.68 -1.56
C ALA A 179 45.19 2.81 -1.06
N ILE A 180 44.14 3.10 -1.82
CA ILE A 180 43.15 4.13 -1.48
C ILE A 180 41.95 3.46 -0.80
N HIS A 181 41.58 4.01 0.37
CA HIS A 181 40.44 3.53 1.15
C HIS A 181 39.47 4.67 1.41
N GLN A 182 38.19 4.31 1.43
CA GLN A 182 37.07 5.20 1.75
C GLN A 182 36.01 4.41 2.49
N ALA A 183 35.32 5.05 3.45
CA ALA A 183 34.18 4.43 4.10
C ALA A 183 33.07 4.09 3.07
N PRO A 184 32.29 3.01 3.27
CA PRO A 184 31.16 2.70 2.40
C PRO A 184 30.16 3.86 2.37
N THR A 185 29.39 3.94 1.29
CA THR A 185 28.33 4.94 1.16
C THR A 185 27.24 4.65 2.20
N ALA A 186 26.68 5.71 2.79
CA ALA A 186 25.51 5.56 3.65
C ALA A 186 24.40 4.81 2.89
N THR A 187 23.83 3.81 3.53
CA THR A 187 22.71 3.05 2.97
C THR A 187 21.45 3.91 3.10
N LEU A 188 20.84 4.22 1.96
CA LEU A 188 19.60 4.99 1.89
C LEU A 188 18.43 4.08 1.52
N PRO A 189 17.19 4.41 1.93
CA PRO A 189 16.00 3.64 1.57
C PRO A 189 15.81 3.50 0.05
N ILE A 190 16.18 4.54 -0.69
CA ILE A 190 16.26 4.51 -2.16
C ILE A 190 17.74 4.64 -2.52
N GLU A 191 18.29 3.62 -3.16
CA GLU A 191 19.69 3.63 -3.56
C GLU A 191 20.01 4.85 -4.42
N ARG A 192 21.07 5.59 -4.06
CA ARG A 192 21.46 6.87 -4.69
C ARG A 192 20.35 7.93 -4.70
N GLY A 193 19.27 7.74 -3.91
CA GLY A 193 18.21 8.71 -3.71
C GLY A 193 18.66 9.89 -2.84
N ARG A 194 17.83 10.93 -2.81
CA ARG A 194 18.03 12.09 -1.91
C ARG A 194 17.11 12.09 -0.69
N PRO A 195 15.92 11.42 -0.71
CA PRO A 195 15.06 11.46 0.46
C PRO A 195 15.62 10.59 1.57
N GLY A 196 15.65 11.15 2.76
CA GLY A 196 15.85 10.37 3.98
C GLY A 196 14.62 9.55 4.35
N PRO A 197 14.75 8.57 5.27
CA PRO A 197 13.66 7.69 5.65
C PRO A 197 12.45 8.45 6.23
N GLY A 198 12.67 9.51 6.98
CA GLY A 198 11.59 10.34 7.54
C GLY A 198 10.80 11.08 6.46
N LEU A 199 11.47 11.62 5.43
CA LEU A 199 10.79 12.28 4.33
C LEU A 199 9.97 11.29 3.50
N LEU A 200 10.50 10.08 3.24
CA LEU A 200 9.74 9.03 2.55
C LEU A 200 8.52 8.59 3.37
N ALA A 201 8.69 8.34 4.66
CA ALA A 201 7.57 8.00 5.55
C ALA A 201 6.51 9.11 5.52
N ARG A 202 6.91 10.38 5.62
CA ARG A 202 6.00 11.53 5.56
C ARG A 202 5.21 11.61 4.25
N VAL A 203 5.88 11.38 3.11
CA VAL A 203 5.20 11.38 1.79
C VAL A 203 4.17 10.24 1.69
N LEU A 204 4.51 9.03 2.15
CA LEU A 204 3.62 7.88 2.16
C LEU A 204 2.42 8.11 3.09
N ILE A 205 2.67 8.56 4.31
CA ILE A 205 1.60 8.87 5.29
C ILE A 205 0.71 9.99 4.77
N GLY A 206 1.29 11.07 4.28
CA GLY A 206 0.53 12.17 3.69
C GLY A 206 -0.42 11.68 2.58
N LYS A 207 0.05 10.79 1.70
CA LYS A 207 -0.77 10.28 0.58
C LYS A 207 -1.83 9.27 1.03
N TYR A 208 -1.46 8.27 1.84
CA TYR A 208 -2.30 7.10 2.10
C TYR A 208 -2.98 7.10 3.48
N CYS A 209 -2.49 7.88 4.44
CA CYS A 209 -3.11 8.03 5.75
C CYS A 209 -3.88 9.35 5.88
N ASP A 210 -3.27 10.47 5.46
CA ASP A 210 -3.87 11.81 5.53
C ASP A 210 -4.64 12.16 4.25
N HIS A 211 -4.58 11.28 3.24
CA HIS A 211 -5.28 11.41 1.96
C HIS A 211 -4.94 12.68 1.18
N LEU A 212 -3.72 13.19 1.32
CA LEU A 212 -3.19 14.34 0.60
C LEU A 212 -2.58 13.92 -0.73
N PRO A 213 -3.15 14.30 -1.88
CA PRO A 213 -2.55 14.06 -3.19
C PRO A 213 -1.15 14.68 -3.27
N LEU A 214 -0.26 14.07 -4.07
CA LEU A 214 1.14 14.52 -4.17
C LEU A 214 1.28 15.96 -4.65
N TYR A 215 0.37 16.47 -5.48
CA TYR A 215 0.40 17.87 -5.89
C TYR A 215 0.18 18.83 -4.71
N ARG A 216 -0.74 18.48 -3.76
CA ARG A 216 -0.93 19.27 -2.54
C ARG A 216 0.27 19.18 -1.62
N GLN A 217 0.89 18.01 -1.51
CA GLN A 217 2.13 17.85 -0.74
C GLN A 217 3.25 18.70 -1.35
N ALA A 218 3.40 18.70 -2.68
CA ALA A 218 4.38 19.55 -3.37
C ALA A 218 4.16 21.04 -3.07
N ASP A 219 2.91 21.50 -3.06
CA ASP A 219 2.56 22.89 -2.72
C ASP A 219 2.84 23.21 -1.23
N ILE A 220 2.60 22.24 -0.33
CA ILE A 220 2.93 22.39 1.11
C ILE A 220 4.42 22.55 1.28
N TYR A 221 5.23 21.65 0.70
CA TYR A 221 6.69 21.68 0.80
C TYR A 221 7.29 22.93 0.16
N ALA A 222 6.72 23.41 -0.95
CA ALA A 222 7.14 24.66 -1.58
C ALA A 222 6.93 25.87 -0.65
N ARG A 223 5.85 25.92 0.15
CA ARG A 223 5.64 26.97 1.16
C ARG A 223 6.64 26.89 2.33
N GLU A 224 7.17 25.70 2.59
CA GLU A 224 8.24 25.46 3.56
C GLU A 224 9.65 25.72 2.97
N GLY A 225 9.72 26.22 1.74
CA GLY A 225 10.96 26.58 1.05
C GLY A 225 11.64 25.43 0.31
N VAL A 226 10.98 24.27 0.18
CA VAL A 226 11.54 23.10 -0.50
C VAL A 226 10.71 22.78 -1.74
N ALA A 227 11.25 23.11 -2.92
CA ALA A 227 10.60 22.84 -4.19
C ALA A 227 10.83 21.37 -4.61
N LEU A 228 9.85 20.52 -4.37
CA LEU A 228 9.81 19.13 -4.85
C LEU A 228 8.77 19.00 -5.96
N SER A 229 9.18 18.43 -7.12
CA SER A 229 8.23 18.20 -8.20
C SER A 229 7.31 17.03 -7.85
N ARG A 230 6.10 17.02 -8.42
CA ARG A 230 5.16 15.88 -8.30
C ARG A 230 5.77 14.59 -8.81
N SER A 231 6.48 14.65 -9.94
CA SER A 231 7.19 13.50 -10.52
C SER A 231 8.23 12.92 -9.56
N THR A 232 8.97 13.78 -8.87
CA THR A 232 9.91 13.34 -7.84
C THR A 232 9.20 12.60 -6.71
N LEU A 233 8.10 13.15 -6.18
CA LEU A 233 7.32 12.52 -5.12
C LEU A 233 6.68 11.20 -5.60
N ALA A 234 6.16 11.16 -6.82
CA ALA A 234 5.59 9.96 -7.42
C ALA A 234 6.65 8.86 -7.59
N GLY A 235 7.83 9.20 -8.10
CA GLY A 235 8.95 8.27 -8.19
C GLY A 235 9.38 7.71 -6.82
N TRP A 236 9.39 8.55 -5.78
CA TRP A 236 9.68 8.08 -4.42
C TRP A 236 8.61 7.13 -3.88
N VAL A 237 7.34 7.42 -4.10
CA VAL A 237 6.24 6.51 -3.72
C VAL A 237 6.37 5.16 -4.42
N GLY A 238 6.63 5.16 -5.74
CA GLY A 238 6.83 3.94 -6.50
C GLY A 238 7.99 3.10 -5.98
N ARG A 239 9.14 3.73 -5.76
CA ARG A 239 10.33 3.02 -5.26
C ARG A 239 10.15 2.54 -3.82
N ALA A 240 9.60 3.37 -2.93
CA ALA A 240 9.34 2.96 -1.56
C ALA A 240 8.36 1.77 -1.48
N ALA A 241 7.30 1.76 -2.29
CA ALA A 241 6.37 0.63 -2.37
C ALA A 241 7.07 -0.66 -2.84
N PHE A 242 8.00 -0.55 -3.77
CA PHE A 242 8.82 -1.69 -4.22
C PHE A 242 9.72 -2.22 -3.10
N GLU A 243 10.47 -1.35 -2.43
CA GLU A 243 11.37 -1.75 -1.32
C GLU A 243 10.60 -2.35 -0.13
N LEU A 244 9.39 -1.86 0.16
CA LEU A 244 8.55 -2.34 1.26
C LEU A 244 7.82 -3.66 0.94
N ARG A 245 7.89 -4.18 -0.29
CA ARG A 245 7.19 -5.39 -0.71
C ARG A 245 7.46 -6.62 0.19
N PRO A 246 8.69 -6.91 0.65
CA PRO A 246 8.92 -8.06 1.55
C PRO A 246 8.12 -7.99 2.85
N LEU A 247 7.88 -6.78 3.39
CA LEU A 247 7.03 -6.60 4.58
C LEU A 247 5.54 -6.83 4.26
N VAL A 248 5.08 -6.37 3.10
CA VAL A 248 3.71 -6.64 2.64
C VAL A 248 3.48 -8.14 2.50
N GLU A 249 4.44 -8.87 1.93
CA GLU A 249 4.39 -10.33 1.78
C GLU A 249 4.39 -11.03 3.16
N ALA A 250 5.18 -10.55 4.12
CA ALA A 250 5.19 -11.09 5.48
C ALA A 250 3.85 -10.85 6.21
N VAL A 251 3.25 -9.66 6.08
CA VAL A 251 1.89 -9.40 6.60
C VAL A 251 0.86 -10.30 5.93
N ALA A 252 0.93 -10.47 4.60
CA ALA A 252 0.04 -11.36 3.86
C ALA A 252 0.16 -12.80 4.36
N ALA A 253 1.38 -13.30 4.53
CA ALA A 253 1.63 -14.63 5.07
C ALA A 253 1.04 -14.81 6.48
N HIS A 254 1.20 -13.80 7.36
CA HIS A 254 0.60 -13.82 8.69
C HIS A 254 -0.93 -13.86 8.65
N VAL A 255 -1.57 -13.07 7.78
CA VAL A 255 -3.04 -13.07 7.63
C VAL A 255 -3.54 -14.41 7.08
N LEU A 256 -2.88 -14.93 6.03
CA LEU A 256 -3.30 -16.16 5.36
C LEU A 256 -2.96 -17.44 6.15
N ALA A 257 -2.10 -17.36 7.17
CA ALA A 257 -1.83 -18.45 8.10
C ALA A 257 -2.92 -18.64 9.17
N ALA A 258 -3.91 -17.74 9.25
CA ALA A 258 -4.99 -17.83 10.23
C ALA A 258 -6.01 -18.92 9.84
N ASP A 259 -6.62 -19.55 10.84
CA ASP A 259 -7.74 -20.48 10.62
C ASP A 259 -9.03 -19.75 10.17
N LYS A 260 -9.15 -18.46 10.47
CA LYS A 260 -10.29 -17.61 10.15
C LYS A 260 -9.80 -16.23 9.71
N ILE A 261 -10.34 -15.76 8.59
CA ILE A 261 -10.16 -14.39 8.11
C ILE A 261 -11.51 -13.76 7.74
N HIS A 262 -11.54 -12.44 7.81
CA HIS A 262 -12.63 -11.64 7.24
C HIS A 262 -12.24 -11.16 5.85
N GLY A 263 -13.21 -11.12 4.92
CA GLY A 263 -12.97 -10.65 3.56
C GLY A 263 -14.07 -9.71 3.09
N ASP A 264 -13.69 -8.61 2.42
CA ASP A 264 -14.63 -7.68 1.79
C ASP A 264 -13.92 -6.92 0.66
N ASP A 265 -14.68 -6.25 -0.22
CA ASP A 265 -14.11 -5.46 -1.30
C ASP A 265 -14.78 -4.09 -1.44
N THR A 266 -14.03 -3.12 -1.95
CA THR A 266 -14.57 -1.80 -2.26
C THR A 266 -14.20 -1.36 -3.68
N PRO A 267 -15.10 -0.70 -4.43
CA PRO A 267 -14.76 -0.18 -5.74
C PRO A 267 -13.76 0.96 -5.63
N VAL A 268 -12.81 1.00 -6.53
CA VAL A 268 -11.88 2.12 -6.72
C VAL A 268 -11.98 2.57 -8.17
N PRO A 269 -12.37 3.82 -8.43
CA PRO A 269 -12.26 4.38 -9.76
C PRO A 269 -10.79 4.42 -10.19
N VAL A 270 -10.51 4.03 -11.42
CA VAL A 270 -9.18 4.02 -12.01
C VAL A 270 -9.24 4.81 -13.31
N LEU A 271 -8.27 5.67 -13.54
CA LEU A 271 -8.24 6.46 -14.76
C LEU A 271 -8.09 5.52 -15.98
N ALA A 272 -8.93 5.74 -16.99
CA ALA A 272 -8.86 5.04 -18.28
C ALA A 272 -8.55 6.06 -19.39
N PRO A 273 -7.28 6.30 -19.70
CA PRO A 273 -6.88 7.33 -20.68
C PRO A 273 -7.55 7.10 -22.04
N GLY A 274 -8.00 8.18 -22.66
CA GLY A 274 -8.63 8.15 -23.99
C GLY A 274 -10.12 7.77 -24.00
N THR A 275 -10.71 7.30 -22.87
CA THR A 275 -12.13 6.92 -22.82
C THR A 275 -13.05 8.03 -22.31
N GLY A 276 -12.52 9.07 -21.70
CA GLY A 276 -13.28 10.13 -21.01
C GLY A 276 -14.02 9.65 -19.75
N LYS A 277 -13.75 8.43 -19.29
CA LYS A 277 -14.39 7.80 -18.11
C LYS A 277 -13.31 7.12 -17.27
N THR A 278 -13.65 6.80 -16.01
CA THR A 278 -12.85 5.91 -15.17
C THR A 278 -13.32 4.46 -15.33
N ALA A 279 -12.38 3.52 -15.30
CA ALA A 279 -12.67 2.11 -15.05
C ALA A 279 -12.97 1.90 -13.56
N THR A 280 -13.55 0.77 -13.21
CA THR A 280 -13.82 0.43 -11.80
C THR A 280 -12.98 -0.77 -11.40
N GLY A 281 -11.84 -0.51 -10.78
CA GLY A 281 -11.05 -1.52 -10.08
C GLY A 281 -11.62 -1.82 -8.70
N ARG A 282 -11.00 -2.75 -7.99
CA ARG A 282 -11.38 -3.18 -6.64
C ARG A 282 -10.16 -3.23 -5.73
N LEU A 283 -10.36 -2.80 -4.49
CA LEU A 283 -9.47 -3.10 -3.37
C LEU A 283 -10.17 -4.11 -2.47
N TRP A 284 -9.52 -5.25 -2.29
CA TRP A 284 -9.94 -6.35 -1.43
C TRP A 284 -9.20 -6.26 -0.12
N ALA A 285 -9.89 -6.45 1.00
CA ALA A 285 -9.31 -6.47 2.33
C ALA A 285 -9.52 -7.86 2.94
N TYR A 286 -8.43 -8.47 3.39
CA TYR A 286 -8.43 -9.72 4.16
C TYR A 286 -7.89 -9.44 5.54
N VAL A 287 -8.70 -9.67 6.58
CA VAL A 287 -8.39 -9.26 7.95
C VAL A 287 -8.28 -10.47 8.86
N ARG A 288 -7.18 -10.56 9.59
CA ARG A 288 -7.03 -11.39 10.77
C ARG A 288 -7.23 -10.52 12.00
N ASP A 289 -8.24 -10.82 12.79
CA ASP A 289 -8.48 -10.16 14.08
C ASP A 289 -9.03 -11.19 15.07
N ASP A 290 -8.16 -11.65 15.96
CA ASP A 290 -8.46 -12.69 16.93
C ASP A 290 -8.85 -12.12 18.30
N ARG A 291 -8.75 -10.80 18.51
CA ARG A 291 -9.08 -10.11 19.76
C ARG A 291 -10.51 -10.31 20.25
N PRO A 292 -11.55 -10.37 19.38
CA PRO A 292 -12.93 -10.56 19.84
C PRO A 292 -13.17 -11.87 20.61
N TRP A 293 -12.30 -12.87 20.46
CA TRP A 293 -12.37 -14.15 21.16
C TRP A 293 -11.15 -14.43 22.06
N ALA A 294 -10.46 -13.35 22.48
CA ALA A 294 -9.27 -13.41 23.34
C ALA A 294 -8.09 -14.18 22.71
N GLY A 295 -7.95 -14.18 21.41
CA GLY A 295 -6.81 -14.76 20.72
C GLY A 295 -5.59 -13.83 20.78
N ASP A 296 -4.39 -14.40 20.92
CA ASP A 296 -3.14 -13.66 21.14
C ASP A 296 -2.45 -13.20 19.84
N ALA A 297 -2.93 -13.66 18.68
CA ALA A 297 -2.29 -13.31 17.42
C ALA A 297 -2.47 -11.83 17.09
N PRO A 298 -1.39 -11.13 16.68
CA PRO A 298 -1.48 -9.73 16.30
C PRO A 298 -2.49 -9.50 15.18
N PRO A 299 -3.38 -8.50 15.30
CA PRO A 299 -4.32 -8.18 14.24
C PRO A 299 -3.59 -7.61 13.04
N ALA A 300 -4.01 -8.02 11.84
CA ALA A 300 -3.40 -7.55 10.60
C ALA A 300 -4.43 -7.50 9.47
N VAL A 301 -4.18 -6.65 8.50
CA VAL A 301 -4.96 -6.57 7.27
C VAL A 301 -4.05 -6.63 6.06
N PHE A 302 -4.44 -7.43 5.08
CA PHE A 302 -3.78 -7.55 3.78
C PHE A 302 -4.73 -7.07 2.70
N TYR A 303 -4.29 -6.06 1.92
CA TYR A 303 -5.06 -5.55 0.80
C TYR A 303 -4.48 -6.05 -0.52
N CYS A 304 -5.39 -6.36 -1.45
CA CYS A 304 -5.07 -6.67 -2.84
C CYS A 304 -5.86 -5.76 -3.77
N TYR A 305 -5.27 -5.44 -4.91
CA TYR A 305 -5.95 -4.72 -5.97
C TYR A 305 -6.37 -5.69 -7.09
N SER A 306 -7.47 -5.36 -7.80
CA SER A 306 -7.81 -5.99 -9.06
C SER A 306 -8.51 -5.00 -10.00
N PRO A 307 -8.35 -5.15 -11.35
CA PRO A 307 -8.94 -4.23 -12.32
C PRO A 307 -10.45 -4.36 -12.45
N ASP A 308 -11.03 -5.44 -11.92
CA ASP A 308 -12.48 -5.67 -11.92
C ASP A 308 -12.91 -6.53 -10.70
N ARG A 309 -14.23 -6.83 -10.58
CA ARG A 309 -14.79 -7.64 -9.48
C ARG A 309 -14.97 -9.12 -9.84
N LYS A 310 -14.23 -9.69 -10.78
CA LYS A 310 -14.37 -11.11 -11.12
C LYS A 310 -13.88 -12.04 -10.00
N GLY A 311 -14.54 -13.20 -9.87
CA GLY A 311 -14.20 -14.20 -8.84
C GLY A 311 -12.81 -14.81 -8.98
N ILE A 312 -12.16 -14.69 -10.14
CA ILE A 312 -10.78 -15.14 -10.34
C ILE A 312 -9.80 -14.44 -9.40
N HIS A 313 -10.04 -13.15 -9.10
CA HIS A 313 -9.13 -12.37 -8.26
C HIS A 313 -9.09 -12.87 -6.81
N PRO A 314 -10.21 -12.97 -6.07
CA PRO A 314 -10.16 -13.54 -4.71
C PRO A 314 -9.68 -15.00 -4.70
N HIS A 315 -9.86 -15.75 -5.78
CA HIS A 315 -9.26 -17.08 -5.94
C HIS A 315 -7.74 -17.04 -5.92
N GLN A 316 -7.16 -16.11 -6.68
CA GLN A 316 -5.70 -15.90 -6.71
C GLN A 316 -5.18 -15.38 -5.38
N HIS A 317 -5.85 -14.39 -4.78
CA HIS A 317 -5.45 -13.81 -3.49
C HIS A 317 -5.43 -14.84 -2.35
N LEU A 318 -6.41 -15.75 -2.35
CA LEU A 318 -6.59 -16.79 -1.34
C LEU A 318 -6.08 -18.16 -1.80
N ALA A 319 -5.25 -18.21 -2.84
CA ALA A 319 -4.61 -19.43 -3.28
C ALA A 319 -3.78 -20.03 -2.14
N GLY A 320 -4.14 -21.23 -1.70
CA GLY A 320 -3.49 -21.90 -0.57
C GLY A 320 -4.08 -21.59 0.82
N PHE A 321 -4.97 -20.62 0.96
CA PHE A 321 -5.71 -20.40 2.21
C PHE A 321 -6.63 -21.61 2.49
N ARG A 322 -6.62 -22.08 3.74
CA ARG A 322 -7.46 -23.15 4.24
C ARG A 322 -8.05 -22.72 5.56
N GLY A 323 -9.38 -22.74 5.67
CA GLY A 323 -10.02 -22.32 6.90
C GLY A 323 -11.37 -21.66 6.67
N ILE A 324 -11.69 -20.66 7.45
CA ILE A 324 -12.99 -19.97 7.44
C ILE A 324 -12.84 -18.58 6.84
N LEU A 325 -13.61 -18.28 5.80
CA LEU A 325 -13.76 -16.95 5.25
C LEU A 325 -15.12 -16.38 5.66
N GLN A 326 -15.08 -15.31 6.44
CA GLN A 326 -16.25 -14.55 6.83
C GLN A 326 -16.41 -13.34 5.91
N ALA A 327 -17.50 -13.30 5.13
CA ALA A 327 -17.69 -12.32 4.06
C ALA A 327 -19.16 -11.94 3.85
N ASP A 328 -19.41 -11.02 2.94
CA ASP A 328 -20.73 -10.45 2.61
C ASP A 328 -21.62 -11.35 1.73
N GLY A 329 -21.25 -12.53 1.40
CA GLY A 329 -21.99 -13.40 0.49
C GLY A 329 -21.85 -12.99 -0.99
N TYR A 330 -20.75 -12.38 -1.36
CA TYR A 330 -20.39 -12.12 -2.75
C TYR A 330 -20.21 -13.44 -3.52
N ALA A 331 -20.90 -13.56 -4.67
CA ALA A 331 -20.92 -14.79 -5.46
C ALA A 331 -19.54 -15.22 -5.99
N GLY A 332 -18.61 -14.26 -6.15
CA GLY A 332 -17.24 -14.53 -6.60
C GLY A 332 -16.40 -15.38 -5.65
N PHE A 333 -16.79 -15.50 -4.37
CA PHE A 333 -16.18 -16.45 -3.44
C PHE A 333 -16.70 -17.89 -3.58
N GLY A 334 -17.79 -18.09 -4.32
CA GLY A 334 -18.50 -19.38 -4.38
C GLY A 334 -17.65 -20.55 -4.83
N GLU A 335 -16.64 -20.33 -5.68
CA GLU A 335 -15.70 -21.37 -6.10
C GLU A 335 -14.76 -21.81 -4.97
N LEU A 336 -14.25 -20.87 -4.17
CA LEU A 336 -13.47 -21.17 -2.97
C LEU A 336 -14.22 -22.10 -2.02
N TYR A 337 -15.53 -21.85 -1.83
CA TYR A 337 -16.36 -22.66 -0.95
C TYR A 337 -16.67 -24.05 -1.55
N ARG A 338 -16.80 -24.15 -2.88
CA ARG A 338 -17.03 -25.44 -3.57
C ARG A 338 -15.83 -26.38 -3.51
N SER A 339 -14.62 -25.85 -3.42
CA SER A 339 -13.43 -26.67 -3.24
C SER A 339 -13.40 -27.44 -1.92
N GLY A 340 -14.22 -27.02 -0.93
CA GLY A 340 -14.29 -27.61 0.41
C GLY A 340 -13.11 -27.26 1.32
N THR A 341 -12.11 -26.53 0.83
CA THR A 341 -10.95 -26.09 1.62
C THR A 341 -11.24 -24.83 2.42
N VAL A 342 -12.21 -24.01 1.97
CA VAL A 342 -12.65 -22.78 2.62
C VAL A 342 -14.11 -22.90 3.00
N SER A 343 -14.41 -22.66 4.29
CA SER A 343 -15.77 -22.64 4.82
C SER A 343 -16.33 -21.22 4.86
N GLU A 344 -17.55 -21.04 4.33
CA GLU A 344 -18.23 -19.75 4.31
C GLU A 344 -18.88 -19.43 5.66
N VAL A 345 -18.72 -18.19 6.15
CA VAL A 345 -19.54 -17.60 7.22
C VAL A 345 -20.13 -16.29 6.71
N ALA A 346 -21.45 -16.17 6.80
CA ALA A 346 -22.17 -15.00 6.31
C ALA A 346 -22.38 -13.95 7.40
N CYS A 347 -22.70 -12.72 6.99
CA CYS A 347 -22.77 -11.53 7.82
C CYS A 347 -24.23 -11.16 8.17
N TRP A 348 -24.59 -11.14 9.45
CA TRP A 348 -25.89 -10.66 9.91
C TRP A 348 -26.10 -9.17 9.72
N ALA A 349 -25.05 -8.36 9.70
CA ALA A 349 -25.18 -6.93 9.43
C ALA A 349 -25.79 -6.64 8.05
N HIS A 350 -25.43 -7.44 7.03
CA HIS A 350 -26.03 -7.36 5.69
C HIS A 350 -27.50 -7.78 5.67
N VAL A 351 -27.86 -8.80 6.43
CA VAL A 351 -29.27 -9.19 6.61
C VAL A 351 -30.04 -8.05 7.28
N ARG A 352 -29.51 -7.54 8.40
CA ARG A 352 -30.11 -6.44 9.17
C ARG A 352 -30.32 -5.20 8.32
N ARG A 353 -29.35 -4.82 7.47
CA ARG A 353 -29.44 -3.65 6.59
C ARG A 353 -30.64 -3.74 5.65
N LYS A 354 -30.91 -4.92 5.05
CA LYS A 354 -32.09 -5.10 4.18
C LYS A 354 -33.41 -4.81 4.89
N PHE A 355 -33.57 -5.28 6.11
CA PHE A 355 -34.76 -4.97 6.91
C PHE A 355 -34.81 -3.49 7.36
N PHE A 356 -33.65 -2.91 7.68
CA PHE A 356 -33.56 -1.50 8.04
C PHE A 356 -33.98 -0.58 6.89
N ASP A 357 -33.51 -0.85 5.68
CA ASP A 357 -33.85 -0.05 4.50
C ASP A 357 -35.35 -0.09 4.20
N ILE A 358 -35.98 -1.28 4.32
CA ILE A 358 -37.44 -1.44 4.16
C ILE A 358 -38.19 -0.67 5.25
N HIS A 359 -37.77 -0.79 6.53
CA HIS A 359 -38.42 -0.09 7.63
C HIS A 359 -38.29 1.43 7.47
N LYS A 360 -37.10 1.90 7.10
CA LYS A 360 -36.84 3.32 6.86
C LYS A 360 -37.66 3.91 5.71
N ALA A 361 -37.90 3.11 4.66
CA ALA A 361 -38.64 3.55 3.47
C ALA A 361 -40.16 3.64 3.72
N ASN A 362 -40.75 2.73 4.49
CA ASN A 362 -42.22 2.60 4.58
C ASN A 362 -42.78 2.28 5.99
N GLY A 363 -41.92 2.26 7.03
CA GLY A 363 -42.34 2.00 8.41
C GLY A 363 -42.86 0.57 8.66
N ALA A 364 -42.57 -0.42 7.76
CA ALA A 364 -43.14 -1.76 7.80
C ALA A 364 -43.00 -2.44 9.17
N PRO A 365 -44.12 -2.82 9.85
CA PRO A 365 -44.04 -3.41 11.19
C PRO A 365 -43.30 -4.74 11.23
N LEU A 366 -43.42 -5.58 10.19
CA LEU A 366 -42.70 -6.84 10.08
C LEU A 366 -41.19 -6.65 9.90
N ALA A 367 -40.76 -5.57 9.21
CA ALA A 367 -39.35 -5.24 9.12
C ALA A 367 -38.80 -4.82 10.50
N LEU A 368 -39.54 -4.01 11.27
CA LEU A 368 -39.16 -3.65 12.64
C LEU A 368 -39.11 -4.90 13.55
N ALA A 369 -40.07 -5.81 13.42
CA ALA A 369 -40.07 -7.06 14.17
C ALA A 369 -38.84 -7.94 13.86
N ALA A 370 -38.39 -7.96 12.61
CA ALA A 370 -37.13 -8.64 12.21
C ALA A 370 -35.91 -7.95 12.85
N LEU A 371 -35.86 -6.60 12.80
CA LEU A 371 -34.76 -5.81 13.38
C LEU A 371 -34.62 -6.04 14.88
N ASN A 372 -35.74 -6.11 15.61
CA ASN A 372 -35.74 -6.37 17.06
C ASN A 372 -35.22 -7.77 17.38
N ARG A 373 -35.63 -8.79 16.61
CA ARG A 373 -35.14 -10.18 16.78
C ARG A 373 -33.65 -10.31 16.49
N ILE A 374 -33.19 -9.67 15.41
CA ILE A 374 -31.75 -9.63 15.09
C ILE A 374 -31.00 -8.85 16.16
N GLY A 375 -31.55 -7.73 16.66
CA GLY A 375 -30.98 -6.94 17.76
C GLY A 375 -30.74 -7.76 19.01
N ALA A 376 -31.65 -8.69 19.37
CA ALA A 376 -31.46 -9.60 20.50
C ALA A 376 -30.25 -10.53 20.33
N LEU A 377 -29.91 -10.94 19.10
CA LEU A 377 -28.69 -11.71 18.84
C LEU A 377 -27.43 -10.87 19.09
N TYR A 378 -27.45 -9.60 18.67
CA TYR A 378 -26.33 -8.69 18.89
C TYR A 378 -26.11 -8.36 20.36
N ALA A 379 -27.18 -8.28 21.16
CA ALA A 379 -27.04 -8.08 22.63
C ALA A 379 -26.29 -9.25 23.28
N ILE A 380 -26.53 -10.49 22.84
CA ILE A 380 -25.78 -11.66 23.32
C ILE A 380 -24.31 -11.59 22.92
N GLU A 381 -24.02 -11.14 21.70
CA GLU A 381 -22.65 -11.00 21.20
C GLU A 381 -21.85 -9.90 21.94
N GLU A 382 -22.51 -8.84 22.40
CA GLU A 382 -21.87 -7.80 23.21
C GLU A 382 -21.35 -8.37 24.52
N GLU A 383 -22.13 -9.23 25.18
CA GLU A 383 -21.71 -9.92 26.40
C GLU A 383 -20.63 -10.99 26.15
N ALA A 384 -20.67 -11.65 24.99
CA ALA A 384 -19.72 -12.70 24.63
C ALA A 384 -18.37 -12.15 24.14
N ARG A 385 -18.26 -10.87 23.81
CA ARG A 385 -17.05 -10.26 23.25
C ARG A 385 -15.90 -10.27 24.23
N GLY A 386 -14.70 -10.66 23.75
CA GLY A 386 -13.48 -10.72 24.57
C GLY A 386 -13.39 -11.96 25.46
N LEU A 387 -14.38 -12.87 25.40
CA LEU A 387 -14.33 -14.14 26.11
C LEU A 387 -13.68 -15.24 25.25
N PRO A 388 -13.09 -16.29 25.87
CA PRO A 388 -12.54 -17.45 25.17
C PRO A 388 -13.59 -18.18 24.31
N PRO A 389 -13.17 -18.90 23.25
CA PRO A 389 -14.06 -19.50 22.26
C PRO A 389 -15.07 -20.50 22.85
N ASP A 390 -14.68 -21.30 23.83
CA ASP A 390 -15.52 -22.26 24.51
C ASP A 390 -16.65 -21.58 25.29
N ILE A 391 -16.33 -20.50 25.98
CA ILE A 391 -17.31 -19.69 26.75
C ILE A 391 -18.30 -19.00 25.78
N ARG A 392 -17.77 -18.37 24.71
CA ARG A 392 -18.63 -17.76 23.67
C ARG A 392 -19.57 -18.78 23.04
N ARG A 393 -19.06 -19.95 22.70
CA ARG A 393 -19.88 -21.05 22.16
C ARG A 393 -20.97 -21.48 23.15
N ALA A 394 -20.66 -21.66 24.43
CA ALA A 394 -21.63 -22.05 25.46
C ALA A 394 -22.77 -21.01 25.60
N ILE A 395 -22.43 -19.71 25.67
CA ILE A 395 -23.41 -18.61 25.72
C ILE A 395 -24.31 -18.63 24.46
N ARG A 396 -23.73 -18.76 23.29
CA ARG A 396 -24.47 -18.78 22.02
C ARG A 396 -25.40 -19.97 21.90
N LEU A 397 -24.96 -21.16 22.27
CA LEU A 397 -25.81 -22.37 22.25
C LEU A 397 -27.00 -22.24 23.19
N SER A 398 -26.78 -21.73 24.38
CA SER A 398 -27.85 -21.62 25.38
C SER A 398 -28.82 -20.48 25.11
N ARG A 399 -28.36 -19.33 24.60
CA ARG A 399 -29.17 -18.11 24.50
C ARG A 399 -29.50 -17.73 23.05
N ALA A 400 -28.52 -17.76 22.12
CA ALA A 400 -28.75 -17.40 20.74
C ALA A 400 -29.43 -18.55 19.96
N GLY A 401 -29.17 -19.81 20.30
CA GLY A 401 -29.78 -20.97 19.65
C GLY A 401 -31.31 -20.90 19.61
N PRO A 402 -32.00 -20.80 20.75
CA PRO A 402 -33.47 -20.68 20.78
C PRO A 402 -34.01 -19.47 20.01
N LEU A 403 -33.28 -18.33 20.05
CA LEU A 403 -33.68 -17.13 19.28
C LEU A 403 -33.54 -17.34 17.76
N LEU A 404 -32.49 -18.01 17.32
CA LEU A 404 -32.28 -18.37 15.90
C LEU A 404 -33.38 -19.33 15.41
N ASP A 405 -33.73 -20.35 16.19
CA ASP A 405 -34.78 -21.31 15.83
C ASP A 405 -36.13 -20.60 15.75
N ASN A 406 -36.46 -19.72 16.69
CA ASN A 406 -37.65 -18.89 16.67
C ASN A 406 -37.68 -17.96 15.46
N LEU A 407 -36.56 -17.29 15.15
CA LEU A 407 -36.44 -16.40 14.00
C LEU A 407 -36.63 -17.15 12.67
N LYS A 408 -36.06 -18.35 12.54
CA LYS A 408 -36.25 -19.21 11.37
C LYS A 408 -37.74 -19.56 11.15
N ALA A 409 -38.41 -20.01 12.21
CA ALA A 409 -39.84 -20.33 12.17
C ALA A 409 -40.68 -19.10 11.83
N TRP A 410 -40.33 -17.95 12.42
CA TRP A 410 -40.99 -16.68 12.16
C TRP A 410 -40.79 -16.20 10.71
N PHE A 411 -39.62 -16.37 10.11
CA PHE A 411 -39.40 -16.09 8.69
C PHE A 411 -40.29 -16.94 7.79
N ALA A 412 -40.38 -18.24 8.06
CA ALA A 412 -41.22 -19.15 7.28
C ALA A 412 -42.70 -18.75 7.39
N ALA A 413 -43.21 -18.48 8.59
CA ALA A 413 -44.57 -18.03 8.82
C ALA A 413 -44.89 -16.68 8.17
N SER A 414 -43.93 -15.76 8.17
CA SER A 414 -44.07 -14.43 7.54
C SER A 414 -44.12 -14.55 6.00
N LEU A 415 -43.28 -15.39 5.40
CA LEU A 415 -43.32 -15.64 3.93
C LEU A 415 -44.65 -16.19 3.45
N ALA A 416 -45.34 -17.00 4.28
CA ALA A 416 -46.66 -17.53 3.93
C ALA A 416 -47.78 -16.49 3.90
N ARG A 417 -47.56 -15.30 4.53
CA ARG A 417 -48.56 -14.24 4.69
C ARG A 417 -48.31 -13.00 3.83
N ILE A 418 -47.14 -12.86 3.21
CA ILE A 418 -46.77 -11.69 2.42
C ILE A 418 -46.62 -12.03 0.95
N SER A 419 -46.77 -11.01 0.09
CA SER A 419 -46.55 -11.20 -1.34
C SER A 419 -45.10 -11.65 -1.60
N GLY A 420 -44.93 -12.74 -2.34
CA GLY A 420 -43.63 -13.26 -2.74
C GLY A 420 -42.78 -12.28 -3.57
N LYS A 421 -43.40 -11.24 -4.15
CA LYS A 421 -42.72 -10.20 -4.92
C LYS A 421 -42.31 -8.97 -4.05
N SER A 422 -42.70 -8.93 -2.77
CA SER A 422 -42.37 -7.82 -1.88
C SER A 422 -40.87 -7.79 -1.54
N GLU A 423 -40.32 -6.61 -1.28
CA GLU A 423 -38.94 -6.42 -0.81
C GLU A 423 -38.69 -7.17 0.50
N LEU A 424 -39.70 -7.20 1.38
CA LEU A 424 -39.64 -7.95 2.64
C LEU A 424 -39.46 -9.45 2.41
N ALA A 425 -40.21 -10.03 1.45
CA ALA A 425 -40.03 -11.43 1.05
C ALA A 425 -38.61 -11.64 0.46
N GLY A 426 -38.08 -10.68 -0.27
CA GLY A 426 -36.70 -10.67 -0.77
C GLY A 426 -35.67 -10.72 0.36
N ALA A 427 -35.84 -9.88 1.39
CA ALA A 427 -34.97 -9.85 2.56
C ALA A 427 -35.00 -11.15 3.37
N ILE A 428 -36.19 -11.71 3.58
CA ILE A 428 -36.35 -13.00 4.28
C ILE A 428 -35.70 -14.14 3.48
N ARG A 429 -35.96 -14.23 2.16
CA ARG A 429 -35.30 -15.25 1.31
C ARG A 429 -33.79 -15.13 1.28
N TYR A 430 -33.27 -13.93 1.28
CA TYR A 430 -31.81 -13.69 1.38
C TYR A 430 -31.23 -14.29 2.67
N ALA A 431 -31.86 -14.07 3.82
CA ALA A 431 -31.46 -14.68 5.08
C ALA A 431 -31.64 -16.20 5.08
N SER A 432 -32.81 -16.70 4.61
CA SER A 432 -33.13 -18.11 4.62
C SER A 432 -32.23 -18.95 3.70
N SER A 433 -31.83 -18.43 2.54
CA SER A 433 -30.93 -19.12 1.61
C SER A 433 -29.50 -19.26 2.14
N ARG A 434 -29.11 -18.44 3.12
CA ARG A 434 -27.79 -18.44 3.77
C ARG A 434 -27.85 -18.86 5.24
N TRP A 435 -28.94 -19.53 5.63
CA TRP A 435 -29.19 -19.82 7.05
C TRP A 435 -28.06 -20.60 7.71
N ILE A 436 -27.53 -21.62 7.04
CA ILE A 436 -26.42 -22.43 7.56
C ILE A 436 -25.18 -21.55 7.79
N GLN A 437 -24.83 -20.71 6.83
CA GLN A 437 -23.67 -19.83 6.91
C GLN A 437 -23.85 -18.73 7.98
N LEU A 438 -25.08 -18.21 8.13
CA LEU A 438 -25.41 -17.21 9.14
C LEU A 438 -25.42 -17.78 10.55
N THR A 439 -25.64 -19.08 10.75
CA THR A 439 -25.74 -19.70 12.08
C THR A 439 -24.46 -20.40 12.53
N ARG A 440 -23.45 -20.53 11.67
CA ARG A 440 -22.17 -21.18 12.02
C ARG A 440 -21.46 -20.53 13.21
N TYR A 441 -21.59 -19.22 13.40
CA TYR A 441 -20.99 -18.51 14.54
C TYR A 441 -21.48 -19.02 15.89
N ARG A 442 -22.67 -19.61 15.95
CA ARG A 442 -23.22 -20.25 17.14
C ARG A 442 -22.38 -21.43 17.61
N ASP A 443 -21.88 -22.21 16.65
CA ASP A 443 -21.25 -23.52 16.89
C ASP A 443 -19.71 -23.41 17.04
N ASP A 444 -19.12 -22.29 16.61
CA ASP A 444 -17.69 -21.99 16.73
C ASP A 444 -17.48 -20.62 17.42
N GLY A 445 -16.93 -20.64 18.63
CA GLY A 445 -16.71 -19.43 19.42
C GLY A 445 -15.70 -18.43 18.84
N ARG A 446 -14.89 -18.83 17.87
CA ARG A 446 -13.91 -17.94 17.18
C ARG A 446 -14.58 -17.02 16.17
N LEU A 447 -15.78 -17.39 15.68
CA LEU A 447 -16.48 -16.65 14.65
C LEU A 447 -17.20 -15.43 15.20
N GLU A 448 -17.39 -14.42 14.33
CA GLU A 448 -18.20 -13.25 14.63
C GLU A 448 -19.60 -13.37 14.00
N ILE A 449 -20.58 -12.66 14.57
CA ILE A 449 -21.93 -12.57 14.01
C ILE A 449 -21.96 -11.81 12.69
N ASP A 450 -20.97 -10.94 12.47
CA ASP A 450 -20.89 -10.06 11.28
C ASP A 450 -19.47 -9.94 10.73
N ASN A 451 -19.34 -9.22 9.62
CA ASN A 451 -18.08 -8.96 8.92
C ASN A 451 -17.51 -7.58 9.20
N ASN A 452 -17.86 -6.97 10.33
CA ASN A 452 -17.47 -5.60 10.65
C ASN A 452 -15.95 -5.37 10.71
N ALA A 453 -15.14 -6.41 10.92
CA ALA A 453 -13.68 -6.28 10.88
C ALA A 453 -13.19 -5.83 9.49
N ALA A 454 -13.66 -6.50 8.43
CA ALA A 454 -13.32 -6.13 7.05
C ALA A 454 -13.97 -4.78 6.65
N GLU A 455 -15.23 -4.53 7.06
CA GLU A 455 -15.90 -3.25 6.79
C GLU A 455 -15.14 -2.07 7.42
N ARG A 456 -14.61 -2.22 8.64
CA ARG A 456 -13.78 -1.19 9.29
C ARG A 456 -12.47 -0.97 8.54
N ALA A 457 -11.81 -2.04 8.09
CA ALA A 457 -10.59 -1.94 7.30
C ALA A 457 -10.81 -1.15 6.00
N ILE A 458 -11.92 -1.41 5.30
CA ILE A 458 -12.28 -0.70 4.06
C ILE A 458 -12.64 0.78 4.31
N ARG A 459 -13.09 1.14 5.52
CA ARG A 459 -13.59 2.49 5.82
C ARG A 459 -12.54 3.58 5.58
N ALA A 460 -11.27 3.33 5.91
CA ALA A 460 -10.18 4.27 5.68
C ALA A 460 -10.04 4.61 4.19
N LEU A 461 -10.11 3.60 3.32
CA LEU A 461 -10.04 3.78 1.87
C LEU A 461 -11.23 4.58 1.33
N VAL A 462 -12.44 4.28 1.84
CA VAL A 462 -13.67 4.96 1.40
C VAL A 462 -13.66 6.44 1.77
N LEU A 463 -13.13 6.78 2.94
CA LEU A 463 -12.94 8.18 3.36
C LEU A 463 -11.91 8.87 2.48
N GLY A 464 -10.80 8.21 2.18
CA GLY A 464 -9.74 8.74 1.32
C GLY A 464 -10.21 9.09 -0.09
N ARG A 465 -11.09 8.28 -0.68
CA ARG A 465 -11.66 8.53 -2.01
C ARG A 465 -12.37 9.86 -2.17
N LYS A 466 -12.85 10.46 -1.08
CA LYS A 466 -13.44 11.81 -1.12
C LYS A 466 -12.40 12.89 -1.39
N ASN A 467 -11.12 12.62 -1.12
CA ASN A 467 -10.04 13.57 -1.29
C ASN A 467 -9.27 13.38 -2.61
N TRP A 468 -9.07 12.12 -3.06
CA TRP A 468 -8.27 11.81 -4.26
C TRP A 468 -9.05 11.17 -5.41
N LEU A 469 -10.34 10.91 -5.28
CA LEU A 469 -11.35 10.52 -6.28
C LEU A 469 -11.09 9.23 -7.06
N PHE A 470 -9.86 8.93 -7.53
CA PHE A 470 -9.50 7.74 -8.32
C PHE A 470 -8.00 7.44 -8.25
N ALA A 471 -7.61 6.21 -8.58
CA ALA A 471 -6.23 5.81 -8.86
C ALA A 471 -5.86 6.16 -10.30
N GLY A 472 -4.62 6.58 -10.55
CA GLY A 472 -4.17 6.99 -11.87
C GLY A 472 -3.95 5.81 -12.83
N SER A 473 -3.71 4.61 -12.30
CA SER A 473 -3.51 3.36 -13.06
C SER A 473 -3.79 2.13 -12.19
N ASP A 474 -3.78 0.94 -12.80
CA ASP A 474 -3.85 -0.34 -12.09
C ASP A 474 -2.64 -0.50 -11.15
N ASP A 475 -1.42 -0.18 -11.60
CA ASP A 475 -0.22 -0.18 -10.76
C ASP A 475 -0.37 0.75 -9.55
N GLY A 476 -1.08 1.88 -9.71
CA GLY A 476 -1.41 2.79 -8.60
C GLY A 476 -2.35 2.15 -7.59
N GLY A 477 -3.28 1.33 -8.06
CA GLY A 477 -4.14 0.50 -7.22
C GLY A 477 -3.34 -0.55 -6.44
N GLU A 478 -2.38 -1.21 -7.07
CA GLU A 478 -1.50 -2.19 -6.42
C GLU A 478 -0.60 -1.55 -5.36
N ARG A 479 0.02 -0.39 -5.69
CA ARG A 479 0.82 0.38 -4.71
C ARG A 479 -0.03 0.84 -3.54
N ALA A 480 -1.26 1.28 -3.79
CA ALA A 480 -2.17 1.67 -2.74
C ALA A 480 -2.50 0.48 -1.82
N ALA A 481 -2.81 -0.69 -2.38
CA ALA A 481 -3.04 -1.91 -1.61
C ALA A 481 -1.84 -2.26 -0.73
N ALA A 482 -0.62 -2.22 -1.28
CA ALA A 482 0.61 -2.50 -0.55
C ALA A 482 0.82 -1.54 0.63
N ILE A 483 0.71 -0.24 0.40
CA ILE A 483 0.95 0.75 1.46
C ILE A 483 -0.18 0.77 2.50
N TYR A 484 -1.45 0.59 2.09
CA TYR A 484 -2.56 0.42 3.05
C TYR A 484 -2.38 -0.82 3.93
N THR A 485 -1.85 -1.93 3.38
CA THR A 485 -1.52 -3.13 4.17
C THR A 485 -0.62 -2.77 5.35
N LEU A 486 0.42 -2.00 5.12
CA LEU A 486 1.38 -1.62 6.14
C LEU A 486 0.80 -0.60 7.13
N ILE A 487 0.19 0.47 6.64
CA ILE A 487 -0.37 1.54 7.48
C ILE A 487 -1.50 1.03 8.36
N GLU A 488 -2.48 0.33 7.79
CA GLU A 488 -3.64 -0.12 8.55
C GLU A 488 -3.27 -1.25 9.51
N THR A 489 -2.30 -2.11 9.17
CA THR A 489 -1.77 -3.11 10.12
C THR A 489 -1.06 -2.43 11.30
N ALA A 490 -0.25 -1.39 11.08
CA ALA A 490 0.35 -0.63 12.18
C ALA A 490 -0.72 -0.03 13.10
N LYS A 491 -1.75 0.61 12.53
CA LYS A 491 -2.88 1.16 13.30
C LYS A 491 -3.65 0.11 14.09
N LEU A 492 -3.89 -1.08 13.52
CA LEU A 492 -4.55 -2.19 14.22
C LEU A 492 -3.79 -2.64 15.46
N ASN A 493 -2.47 -2.46 15.47
CA ASN A 493 -1.58 -2.75 16.58
C ASN A 493 -1.27 -1.51 17.45
N HIS A 494 -2.04 -0.42 17.32
CA HIS A 494 -1.88 0.83 18.07
C HIS A 494 -0.51 1.49 17.93
N ILE A 495 0.12 1.32 16.77
CA ILE A 495 1.45 1.87 16.45
C ILE A 495 1.27 3.07 15.54
N ASP A 496 2.02 4.15 15.82
CA ASP A 496 2.12 5.28 14.90
C ASP A 496 2.78 4.83 13.58
N PRO A 497 2.04 4.84 12.46
CA PRO A 497 2.56 4.33 11.21
C PRO A 497 3.69 5.19 10.63
N GLU A 498 3.74 6.51 10.95
CA GLU A 498 4.83 7.37 10.48
C GLU A 498 6.14 7.06 11.21
N ALA A 499 6.10 6.94 12.53
CA ALA A 499 7.26 6.59 13.32
C ALA A 499 7.81 5.22 12.96
N TRP A 500 6.92 4.24 12.80
CA TRP A 500 7.27 2.89 12.39
C TRP A 500 7.88 2.85 10.98
N LEU A 501 7.22 3.45 9.97
CA LEU A 501 7.74 3.47 8.60
C LEU A 501 9.09 4.18 8.50
N ARG A 502 9.31 5.24 9.29
CA ARG A 502 10.59 5.93 9.35
C ARG A 502 11.72 5.00 9.78
N ASP A 503 11.52 4.25 10.87
CA ASP A 503 12.51 3.29 11.37
C ASP A 503 12.71 2.14 10.38
N VAL A 504 11.62 1.56 9.88
CA VAL A 504 11.67 0.49 8.88
C VAL A 504 12.45 0.92 7.65
N LEU A 505 12.13 2.07 7.06
CA LEU A 505 12.82 2.58 5.87
C LEU A 505 14.31 2.88 6.14
N ALA A 506 14.67 3.25 7.37
CA ALA A 506 16.08 3.44 7.73
C ALA A 506 16.87 2.12 7.78
N ARG A 507 16.22 1.02 8.17
CA ARG A 507 16.87 -0.28 8.43
C ARG A 507 16.75 -1.26 7.27
N LEU A 508 15.67 -1.19 6.50
CA LEU A 508 15.26 -2.22 5.54
C LEU A 508 16.36 -2.61 4.54
N ALA A 509 17.06 -1.62 4.00
CA ALA A 509 18.08 -1.85 2.98
C ALA A 509 19.31 -2.68 3.47
N THR A 510 19.53 -2.74 4.78
CA THR A 510 20.62 -3.52 5.40
C THR A 510 20.10 -4.69 6.24
N HIS A 511 18.78 -4.79 6.40
CA HIS A 511 18.18 -5.81 7.24
C HIS A 511 18.22 -7.18 6.54
N PRO A 512 18.65 -8.26 7.23
CA PRO A 512 18.66 -9.58 6.63
C PRO A 512 17.26 -10.04 6.19
N ALA A 513 17.10 -10.44 4.93
CA ALA A 513 15.81 -10.86 4.39
C ALA A 513 15.13 -11.98 5.20
N LYS A 514 15.92 -12.91 5.76
CA LYS A 514 15.42 -14.00 6.62
C LYS A 514 14.88 -13.54 7.98
N ARG A 515 15.12 -12.28 8.36
CA ARG A 515 14.69 -11.68 9.64
C ARG A 515 13.68 -10.55 9.42
N ILE A 516 13.04 -10.50 8.25
CA ILE A 516 12.08 -9.44 7.90
C ILE A 516 10.95 -9.31 8.93
N ASP A 517 10.58 -10.40 9.58
CA ASP A 517 9.53 -10.45 10.61
C ASP A 517 9.81 -9.53 11.80
N GLU A 518 11.09 -9.25 12.10
CA GLU A 518 11.48 -8.34 13.19
C GLU A 518 11.06 -6.89 12.93
N LEU A 519 10.82 -6.54 11.67
CA LEU A 519 10.35 -5.22 11.25
C LEU A 519 8.83 -5.10 11.23
N LEU A 520 8.10 -6.20 11.43
CA LEU A 520 6.64 -6.17 11.50
C LEU A 520 6.16 -5.31 12.67
N PRO A 521 5.00 -4.61 12.54
CA PRO A 521 4.57 -3.65 13.54
C PRO A 521 4.58 -4.16 14.98
N TRP A 522 4.05 -5.36 15.21
CA TRP A 522 3.95 -5.94 16.56
C TRP A 522 5.30 -6.34 17.16
N HIS A 523 6.29 -6.74 16.34
CA HIS A 523 7.63 -7.03 16.83
C HIS A 523 8.43 -5.75 17.06
N TRP A 524 8.22 -4.73 16.22
CA TRP A 524 8.82 -3.41 16.38
C TRP A 524 8.40 -2.75 17.69
N ALA A 525 7.10 -2.80 18.04
CA ALA A 525 6.60 -2.29 19.31
C ALA A 525 7.26 -2.98 20.51
N ALA A 526 7.29 -4.32 20.49
CA ALA A 526 7.91 -5.11 21.56
C ALA A 526 9.40 -4.80 21.74
N ALA A 527 10.12 -4.45 20.67
CA ALA A 527 11.52 -4.06 20.72
C ALA A 527 11.73 -2.64 21.30
N GLN A 528 10.75 -1.74 21.16
CA GLN A 528 10.80 -0.39 21.76
C GLN A 528 10.54 -0.40 23.27
N ASP A 529 9.74 -1.34 23.74
CA ASP A 529 9.41 -1.50 25.17
C ASP A 529 10.54 -2.17 25.98
N GLN A 530 11.57 -2.73 25.33
CA GLN A 530 12.74 -3.25 26.02
C GLN A 530 13.67 -2.10 26.44
N PRO A 531 13.99 -1.94 27.74
CA PRO A 531 14.97 -0.95 28.17
C PRO A 531 16.29 -1.22 27.48
N ALA A 532 16.91 -0.17 26.89
CA ALA A 532 18.22 -0.26 26.26
C ALA A 532 19.19 -0.92 27.24
N VAL A 533 19.57 -2.15 26.96
CA VAL A 533 20.67 -2.81 27.68
C VAL A 533 21.90 -1.97 27.35
N ALA A 534 22.36 -1.17 28.33
CA ALA A 534 23.56 -0.36 28.22
C ALA A 534 24.74 -1.28 27.86
N ALA A 535 25.30 -1.09 26.65
CA ALA A 535 26.51 -1.74 26.21
C ALA A 535 27.75 -1.04 26.75
#